data_27d60363ef1ca1cb4e615849f5edfd4b
#
_entry.id   27d60363ef1ca1cb4e615849f5edfd4b
#
_cell.length_a   1.000
_cell.length_b   1.000
_cell.length_c   1.000
_cell.angle_alpha   90.00
_cell.angle_beta   90.00
_cell.angle_gamma   90.00
#
_symmetry.space_group_name_H-M   'P 1'
#
loop_
_entity.id
_entity.type
_entity.pdbx_description
1 polymer ?
#
loop_
_entity_poly.entity_id
_entity_poly.type
_entity_poly.pdbx_seq_one_letter_code
_entity_poly.pdbx_strand_id
1 'polypeptide(L)'
;MKMSLKMQAVEIERRIEQETKAEKHIQKLLLLGAGESGKSTIFKQIKLLFQTGFDEAELKSYIPVIHANVYQTIKLLLDGAKELAQSETDTSTFTLSGENKEIGDKLSEIGGRFDYPPLTRELSEEIERLWKDRAIQESYARGSELQLPDCANYFMEHLKRLADVNYIPTKEDVLHARVRTTGVVEIQFSPVGENKKSGEVYRLFDVGGQRNERRKWIHLFEGVTAVIFCAAISEYDQVLYEDENRNRMMETKELFEWVLKQPCFEVV
;
A
#
# COMPACT_ATOMS: atom_id res chain seq x y z
N MET A 1 12.58 7.90 -51.35
CA MET A 1 13.98 8.34 -51.40
C MET A 1 14.65 7.94 -50.09
N LYS A 2 15.58 6.96 -50.10
CA LYS A 2 16.24 6.48 -48.85
C LYS A 2 17.18 7.59 -48.35
N MET A 3 16.96 8.10 -47.16
CA MET A 3 17.91 9.00 -46.49
C MET A 3 19.28 8.34 -46.40
N SER A 4 20.33 9.12 -46.70
CA SER A 4 21.72 8.63 -46.57
C SER A 4 22.02 8.22 -45.15
N LEU A 5 22.77 7.15 -44.94
CA LEU A 5 23.22 6.68 -43.62
C LEU A 5 23.82 7.81 -42.76
N LYS A 6 24.52 8.75 -43.36
CA LYS A 6 25.04 9.93 -42.66
C LYS A 6 23.92 10.86 -42.13
N MET A 7 22.84 11.09 -42.89
CA MET A 7 21.72 11.89 -42.41
C MET A 7 20.93 11.18 -41.27
N GLN A 8 20.85 9.86 -41.32
CA GLN A 8 20.25 9.08 -40.22
C GLN A 8 21.10 9.18 -38.97
N ALA A 9 22.42 9.09 -39.03
CA ALA A 9 23.30 9.21 -37.87
C ALA A 9 23.21 10.63 -37.25
N VAL A 10 23.22 11.68 -38.02
CA VAL A 10 23.06 13.07 -37.53
C VAL A 10 21.70 13.28 -36.86
N GLU A 11 20.63 12.71 -37.41
CA GLU A 11 19.31 12.83 -36.82
C GLU A 11 19.20 12.04 -35.50
N ILE A 12 19.85 10.87 -35.40
CA ILE A 12 19.95 10.10 -34.16
C ILE A 12 20.75 10.86 -33.11
N GLU A 13 21.91 11.39 -33.44
CA GLU A 13 22.74 12.22 -32.54
C GLU A 13 21.95 13.43 -32.00
N ARG A 14 21.25 14.14 -32.89
CA ARG A 14 20.41 15.27 -32.49
C ARG A 14 19.27 14.88 -31.55
N ARG A 15 18.61 13.72 -31.77
CA ARG A 15 17.60 13.20 -30.88
C ARG A 15 18.19 12.84 -29.52
N ILE A 16 19.32 12.16 -29.49
CA ILE A 16 20.04 11.83 -28.27
C ILE A 16 20.40 13.10 -27.48
N GLU A 17 20.93 14.12 -28.14
CA GLU A 17 21.22 15.41 -27.49
C GLU A 17 19.96 16.10 -26.92
N GLN A 18 18.84 16.05 -27.66
CA GLN A 18 17.58 16.63 -27.20
C GLN A 18 17.02 15.86 -26.03
N GLU A 19 17.03 14.53 -26.06
CA GLU A 19 16.61 13.65 -24.96
C GLU A 19 17.50 13.85 -23.72
N THR A 20 18.82 13.90 -23.89
CA THR A 20 19.77 14.17 -22.79
C THR A 20 19.56 15.55 -22.17
N LYS A 21 19.23 16.58 -22.98
CA LYS A 21 18.90 17.91 -22.45
C LYS A 21 17.56 17.93 -21.71
N ALA A 22 16.56 17.20 -22.20
CA ALA A 22 15.27 17.06 -21.53
C ALA A 22 15.42 16.30 -20.19
N GLU A 23 16.21 15.24 -20.15
CA GLU A 23 16.48 14.45 -18.95
C GLU A 23 17.19 15.25 -17.84
N LYS A 24 18.02 16.24 -18.18
CA LYS A 24 18.68 17.12 -17.18
C LYS A 24 17.71 17.92 -16.31
N HIS A 25 16.48 18.10 -16.73
CA HIS A 25 15.43 18.79 -15.97
C HIS A 25 14.51 17.83 -15.19
N ILE A 26 14.73 16.52 -15.33
CA ILE A 26 13.94 15.50 -14.64
C ILE A 26 14.61 15.14 -13.34
N GLN A 27 13.89 15.31 -12.24
CA GLN A 27 14.30 14.89 -10.90
C GLN A 27 13.71 13.52 -10.61
N LYS A 28 14.54 12.48 -10.55
CA LYS A 28 14.12 11.12 -10.28
C LYS A 28 14.10 10.85 -8.78
N LEU A 29 12.90 10.66 -8.22
CA LEU A 29 12.67 10.38 -6.80
C LEU A 29 12.25 8.93 -6.61
N LEU A 30 12.83 8.25 -5.64
CA LEU A 30 12.57 6.84 -5.37
C LEU A 30 12.07 6.65 -3.94
N LEU A 31 10.87 6.06 -3.78
CA LEU A 31 10.30 5.69 -2.48
C LEU A 31 10.82 4.31 -2.08
N LEU A 32 11.61 4.23 -1.03
CA LEU A 32 12.11 2.98 -0.46
C LEU A 32 11.63 2.79 0.98
N GLY A 33 11.69 1.56 1.46
CA GLY A 33 11.30 1.17 2.82
C GLY A 33 10.73 -0.25 2.85
N ALA A 34 10.55 -0.80 4.03
CA ALA A 34 9.99 -2.14 4.23
C ALA A 34 8.53 -2.26 3.71
N GLY A 35 8.00 -3.46 3.66
CA GLY A 35 6.57 -3.64 3.40
C GLY A 35 5.74 -2.87 4.43
N GLU A 36 4.64 -2.25 4.00
CA GLU A 36 3.70 -1.53 4.88
C GLU A 36 4.22 -0.25 5.54
N SER A 37 5.41 0.22 5.16
CA SER A 37 6.02 1.44 5.72
C SER A 37 5.41 2.78 5.27
N GLY A 38 4.25 2.77 4.58
CA GLY A 38 3.55 3.98 4.14
C GLY A 38 3.97 4.53 2.77
N LYS A 39 4.90 3.90 2.03
CA LYS A 39 5.35 4.35 0.69
C LYS A 39 4.19 4.64 -0.27
N SER A 40 3.32 3.68 -0.47
CA SER A 40 2.19 3.82 -1.40
C SER A 40 1.16 4.84 -0.92
N THR A 41 1.07 5.10 0.38
CA THR A 41 0.27 6.19 0.94
C THR A 41 0.87 7.55 0.57
N ILE A 42 2.17 7.73 0.75
CA ILE A 42 2.90 8.94 0.32
C ILE A 42 2.76 9.15 -1.19
N PHE A 43 2.92 8.09 -1.98
CA PHE A 43 2.74 8.13 -3.43
C PHE A 43 1.34 8.64 -3.82
N LYS A 44 0.28 8.09 -3.20
CA LYS A 44 -1.11 8.52 -3.43
C LYS A 44 -1.33 9.97 -3.01
N GLN A 45 -0.75 10.40 -1.88
CA GLN A 45 -0.82 11.79 -1.42
C GLN A 45 -0.17 12.75 -2.41
N ILE A 46 1.02 12.43 -2.90
CA ILE A 46 1.71 13.25 -3.91
C ILE A 46 0.91 13.32 -5.20
N LYS A 47 0.30 12.21 -5.62
CA LYS A 47 -0.61 12.19 -6.76
C LYS A 47 -1.80 13.13 -6.57
N LEU A 48 -2.39 13.17 -5.38
CA LEU A 48 -3.50 14.08 -5.06
C LEU A 48 -3.07 15.56 -5.04
N LEU A 49 -1.86 15.84 -4.56
CA LEU A 49 -1.38 17.22 -4.39
C LEU A 49 -0.93 17.87 -5.72
N PHE A 50 -0.32 17.12 -6.60
CA PHE A 50 0.37 17.65 -7.77
C PHE A 50 -0.24 17.23 -9.11
N GLN A 51 -1.19 16.33 -9.12
CA GLN A 51 -1.94 15.92 -10.30
C GLN A 51 -3.43 16.23 -10.15
N THR A 52 -4.21 15.92 -11.17
CA THR A 52 -5.67 16.09 -11.18
C THR A 52 -6.42 15.16 -10.18
N GLY A 53 -5.69 14.38 -9.41
CA GLY A 53 -6.24 13.41 -8.47
C GLY A 53 -6.50 12.06 -9.13
N PHE A 54 -7.58 11.42 -8.72
CA PHE A 54 -8.08 10.17 -9.30
C PHE A 54 -9.32 10.49 -10.13
N ASP A 55 -9.38 10.02 -11.36
CA ASP A 55 -10.59 10.08 -12.15
C ASP A 55 -11.61 9.02 -11.66
N GLU A 56 -12.84 9.09 -12.17
CA GLU A 56 -13.92 8.20 -11.72
C GLU A 56 -13.63 6.73 -12.05
N ALA A 57 -13.00 6.43 -13.17
CA ALA A 57 -12.65 5.07 -13.56
C ALA A 57 -11.58 4.50 -12.62
N GLU A 58 -10.60 5.32 -12.28
CA GLU A 58 -9.55 4.96 -11.33
C GLU A 58 -10.12 4.77 -9.92
N LEU A 59 -11.00 5.66 -9.44
CA LEU A 59 -11.70 5.48 -8.16
C LEU A 59 -12.47 4.16 -8.13
N LYS A 60 -13.25 3.86 -9.16
CA LYS A 60 -14.00 2.60 -9.26
C LYS A 60 -13.11 1.36 -9.26
N SER A 61 -11.89 1.46 -9.77
CA SER A 61 -10.94 0.35 -9.75
C SER A 61 -10.52 -0.08 -8.33
N TYR A 62 -10.69 0.81 -7.34
CA TYR A 62 -10.42 0.50 -5.93
C TYR A 62 -11.56 -0.23 -5.22
N ILE A 63 -12.77 -0.31 -5.78
CA ILE A 63 -13.92 -0.98 -5.14
C ILE A 63 -13.57 -2.41 -4.71
N PRO A 64 -13.08 -3.30 -5.61
CA PRO A 64 -12.75 -4.67 -5.22
C PRO A 64 -11.63 -4.74 -4.17
N VAL A 65 -10.68 -3.81 -4.21
CA VAL A 65 -9.59 -3.73 -3.22
C VAL A 65 -10.14 -3.37 -1.85
N ILE A 66 -11.02 -2.36 -1.76
CA ILE A 66 -11.65 -1.90 -0.53
C ILE A 66 -12.51 -3.02 0.07
N HIS A 67 -13.33 -3.69 -0.75
CA HIS A 67 -14.10 -4.83 -0.30
C HIS A 67 -13.21 -5.96 0.22
N ALA A 68 -12.12 -6.27 -0.47
CA ALA A 68 -11.14 -7.26 -0.03
C ALA A 68 -10.50 -6.86 1.32
N ASN A 69 -10.19 -5.58 1.54
CA ASN A 69 -9.64 -5.11 2.82
C ASN A 69 -10.64 -5.30 3.97
N VAL A 70 -11.94 -5.10 3.74
CA VAL A 70 -12.99 -5.38 4.74
C VAL A 70 -13.00 -6.87 5.10
N TYR A 71 -13.06 -7.76 4.11
CA TYR A 71 -13.06 -9.20 4.35
C TYR A 71 -11.79 -9.70 5.02
N GLN A 72 -10.64 -9.21 4.60
CA GLN A 72 -9.34 -9.56 5.20
C GLN A 72 -9.29 -9.14 6.66
N THR A 73 -9.77 -7.94 6.98
CA THR A 73 -9.80 -7.45 8.36
C THR A 73 -10.67 -8.31 9.25
N ILE A 74 -11.92 -8.59 8.84
CA ILE A 74 -12.80 -9.41 9.68
C ILE A 74 -12.29 -10.85 9.84
N LYS A 75 -11.68 -11.39 8.79
CA LYS A 75 -11.08 -12.73 8.84
C LYS A 75 -9.90 -12.81 9.81
N LEU A 76 -8.98 -11.82 9.75
CA LEU A 76 -7.87 -11.73 10.70
C LEU A 76 -8.37 -11.62 12.15
N LEU A 77 -9.44 -10.87 12.39
CA LEU A 77 -10.05 -10.75 13.71
C LEU A 77 -10.69 -12.05 14.19
N LEU A 78 -11.38 -12.78 13.29
CA LEU A 78 -11.99 -14.07 13.61
C LEU A 78 -10.95 -15.15 13.90
N ASP A 79 -9.88 -15.20 13.10
CA ASP A 79 -8.79 -16.14 13.29
C ASP A 79 -8.00 -15.78 14.57
N GLY A 80 -7.69 -14.49 14.76
CA GLY A 80 -7.03 -13.99 15.96
C GLY A 80 -7.84 -14.23 17.23
N ALA A 81 -9.17 -14.05 17.22
CA ALA A 81 -10.02 -14.40 18.36
C ALA A 81 -9.92 -15.89 18.74
N LYS A 82 -9.86 -16.79 17.74
CA LYS A 82 -9.67 -18.21 17.96
C LYS A 82 -8.30 -18.53 18.58
N GLU A 83 -7.24 -17.90 18.10
CA GLU A 83 -5.87 -18.05 18.62
C GLU A 83 -5.76 -17.53 20.06
N LEU A 84 -6.29 -16.34 20.32
CA LEU A 84 -6.31 -15.73 21.65
C LEU A 84 -7.13 -16.56 22.64
N ALA A 85 -8.28 -17.11 22.24
CA ALA A 85 -9.06 -18.00 23.05
C ALA A 85 -8.33 -19.31 23.47
N GLN A 86 -7.36 -19.76 22.66
CA GLN A 86 -6.55 -20.95 22.98
C GLN A 86 -5.37 -20.62 23.90
N SER A 87 -4.85 -19.40 23.84
CA SER A 87 -3.66 -18.97 24.60
C SER A 87 -3.98 -18.38 25.97
N GLU A 88 -5.18 -17.83 26.14
CA GLU A 88 -5.59 -17.16 27.38
C GLU A 88 -6.30 -18.11 28.37
N THR A 89 -6.21 -17.78 29.65
CA THR A 89 -6.90 -18.54 30.72
C THR A 89 -8.40 -18.32 30.72
N ASP A 90 -8.86 -17.12 30.32
CA ASP A 90 -10.28 -16.79 30.14
C ASP A 90 -10.67 -16.87 28.66
N THR A 91 -11.01 -18.03 28.20
CA THR A 91 -11.44 -18.30 26.82
C THR A 91 -12.73 -17.57 26.44
N SER A 92 -13.55 -17.18 27.40
CA SER A 92 -14.88 -16.61 27.18
C SER A 92 -14.79 -15.20 26.54
N THR A 93 -13.74 -14.46 26.85
CA THR A 93 -13.51 -13.09 26.33
C THR A 93 -13.38 -13.04 24.83
N PHE A 94 -12.75 -14.05 24.21
CA PHE A 94 -12.49 -14.10 22.77
C PHE A 94 -13.40 -15.09 22.02
N THR A 95 -14.44 -15.61 22.67
CA THR A 95 -15.32 -16.61 22.08
C THR A 95 -16.63 -15.97 21.61
N LEU A 96 -16.90 -16.07 20.32
CA LEU A 96 -18.18 -15.71 19.73
C LEU A 96 -19.27 -16.68 20.20
N SER A 97 -20.43 -16.16 20.45
CA SER A 97 -21.58 -16.97 20.89
C SER A 97 -22.82 -16.71 20.03
N GLY A 98 -23.78 -17.69 20.09
CA GLY A 98 -25.05 -17.58 19.40
C GLY A 98 -24.93 -17.36 17.90
N GLU A 99 -25.76 -16.44 17.37
CA GLU A 99 -25.83 -16.11 15.96
C GLU A 99 -24.51 -15.55 15.40
N ASN A 100 -23.74 -14.82 16.21
CA ASN A 100 -22.45 -14.27 15.80
C ASN A 100 -21.42 -15.37 15.46
N LYS A 101 -21.51 -16.53 16.12
CA LYS A 101 -20.66 -17.67 15.78
C LYS A 101 -20.98 -18.21 14.38
N GLU A 102 -22.26 -18.38 14.05
CA GLU A 102 -22.68 -18.86 12.74
C GLU A 102 -22.26 -17.88 11.63
N ILE A 103 -22.42 -16.55 11.86
CA ILE A 103 -21.96 -15.52 10.95
C ILE A 103 -20.43 -15.57 10.78
N GLY A 104 -19.68 -15.72 11.88
CA GLY A 104 -18.23 -15.83 11.86
C GLY A 104 -17.74 -17.04 11.08
N ASP A 105 -18.35 -18.20 11.27
CA ASP A 105 -18.02 -19.43 10.54
C ASP A 105 -18.28 -19.24 9.03
N LYS A 106 -19.43 -18.69 8.64
CA LYS A 106 -19.77 -18.34 7.26
C LYS A 106 -18.73 -17.40 6.63
N LEU A 107 -18.38 -16.31 7.32
CA LEU A 107 -17.43 -15.31 6.79
C LEU A 107 -15.99 -15.84 6.72
N SER A 108 -15.61 -16.77 7.59
CA SER A 108 -14.30 -17.42 7.55
C SER A 108 -14.09 -18.24 6.26
N GLU A 109 -15.16 -18.74 5.64
CA GLU A 109 -15.12 -19.49 4.40
C GLU A 109 -15.05 -18.59 3.16
N ILE A 110 -15.38 -17.28 3.28
CA ILE A 110 -15.34 -16.33 2.16
C ILE A 110 -13.89 -16.02 1.79
N GLY A 111 -13.55 -16.10 0.50
CA GLY A 111 -12.27 -15.61 -0.02
C GLY A 111 -11.11 -16.60 -0.02
N GLY A 112 -11.36 -17.85 -0.37
CA GLY A 112 -10.39 -18.96 -0.36
C GLY A 112 -9.18 -18.85 -1.27
N ARG A 113 -8.99 -17.83 -2.11
CA ARG A 113 -7.84 -17.57 -2.98
C ARG A 113 -7.68 -16.09 -3.33
N PHE A 114 -7.95 -15.17 -2.41
CA PHE A 114 -7.93 -13.73 -2.66
C PHE A 114 -9.02 -13.22 -3.63
N ASP A 115 -9.98 -14.08 -3.97
CA ASP A 115 -11.15 -13.72 -4.78
C ASP A 115 -12.32 -13.46 -3.83
N TYR A 116 -12.49 -12.19 -3.46
CA TYR A 116 -13.57 -11.77 -2.56
C TYR A 116 -14.76 -11.28 -3.36
N PRO A 117 -15.98 -11.68 -2.99
CA PRO A 117 -17.20 -11.19 -3.65
C PRO A 117 -17.40 -9.70 -3.35
N PRO A 118 -18.20 -8.99 -4.17
CA PRO A 118 -18.66 -7.65 -3.85
C PRO A 118 -19.30 -7.63 -2.45
N LEU A 119 -19.04 -6.56 -1.68
CA LEU A 119 -19.65 -6.37 -0.38
C LEU A 119 -21.13 -5.99 -0.57
N THR A 120 -22.02 -6.93 -0.25
CA THR A 120 -23.48 -6.68 -0.31
C THR A 120 -23.95 -6.03 0.98
N ARG A 121 -25.17 -5.47 0.94
CA ARG A 121 -25.78 -4.88 2.14
C ARG A 121 -25.93 -5.90 3.26
N GLU A 122 -26.39 -7.11 2.94
CA GLU A 122 -26.56 -8.20 3.92
C GLU A 122 -25.23 -8.57 4.55
N LEU A 123 -24.17 -8.74 3.76
CA LEU A 123 -22.83 -9.04 4.28
C LEU A 123 -22.27 -7.89 5.11
N SER A 124 -22.55 -6.64 4.74
CA SER A 124 -22.11 -5.48 5.53
C SER A 124 -22.81 -5.41 6.89
N GLU A 125 -24.10 -5.78 6.97
CA GLU A 125 -24.86 -5.85 8.22
C GLU A 125 -24.37 -6.99 9.13
N GLU A 126 -24.04 -8.14 8.56
CA GLU A 126 -23.43 -9.28 9.26
C GLU A 126 -22.05 -8.90 9.82
N ILE A 127 -21.20 -8.26 9.01
CA ILE A 127 -19.86 -7.79 9.45
C ILE A 127 -19.99 -6.70 10.51
N GLU A 128 -20.92 -5.75 10.36
CA GLU A 128 -21.16 -4.70 11.37
C GLU A 128 -21.59 -5.31 12.71
N ARG A 129 -22.38 -6.40 12.70
CA ARG A 129 -22.78 -7.11 13.90
C ARG A 129 -21.58 -7.77 14.57
N LEU A 130 -20.74 -8.45 13.80
CA LEU A 130 -19.49 -9.03 14.33
C LEU A 130 -18.54 -7.95 14.86
N TRP A 131 -18.38 -6.86 14.14
CA TRP A 131 -17.53 -5.75 14.58
C TRP A 131 -17.90 -5.22 15.97
N LYS A 132 -19.20 -5.22 16.30
CA LYS A 132 -19.72 -4.82 17.62
C LYS A 132 -19.65 -5.93 18.69
N ASP A 133 -19.29 -7.15 18.32
CA ASP A 133 -19.15 -8.23 19.27
C ASP A 133 -17.95 -8.03 20.18
N ARG A 134 -18.13 -8.34 21.48
CA ARG A 134 -17.07 -8.16 22.47
C ARG A 134 -15.81 -8.93 22.11
N ALA A 135 -15.93 -10.16 21.65
CA ALA A 135 -14.78 -11.00 21.29
C ALA A 135 -13.97 -10.38 20.15
N ILE A 136 -14.63 -9.75 19.18
CA ILE A 136 -13.98 -9.06 18.07
C ILE A 136 -13.33 -7.75 18.52
N GLN A 137 -13.98 -6.96 19.38
CA GLN A 137 -13.43 -5.72 19.92
C GLN A 137 -12.21 -5.97 20.82
N GLU A 138 -12.25 -7.00 21.66
CA GLU A 138 -11.10 -7.40 22.48
C GLU A 138 -9.93 -7.90 21.60
N SER A 139 -10.22 -8.64 20.52
CA SER A 139 -9.21 -9.04 19.54
C SER A 139 -8.65 -7.83 18.79
N TYR A 140 -9.50 -6.85 18.43
CA TYR A 140 -9.06 -5.61 17.80
C TYR A 140 -8.13 -4.79 18.71
N ALA A 141 -8.39 -4.75 20.01
CA ALA A 141 -7.51 -4.09 20.99
C ALA A 141 -6.09 -4.70 21.02
N ARG A 142 -5.94 -5.95 20.59
CA ARG A 142 -4.65 -6.65 20.45
C ARG A 142 -4.16 -6.68 18.97
N GLY A 143 -4.56 -5.71 18.18
CA GLY A 143 -4.31 -5.67 16.74
C GLY A 143 -2.84 -5.74 16.32
N SER A 144 -1.90 -5.24 17.15
CA SER A 144 -0.46 -5.34 16.89
C SER A 144 0.02 -6.81 16.88
N GLU A 145 -0.50 -7.64 17.77
CA GLU A 145 -0.20 -9.08 17.83
C GLU A 145 -0.79 -9.83 16.63
N LEU A 146 -1.97 -9.41 16.19
CA LEU A 146 -2.70 -10.02 15.07
C LEU A 146 -2.30 -9.46 13.70
N GLN A 147 -1.35 -8.52 13.66
CA GLN A 147 -0.92 -7.84 12.44
C GLN A 147 -2.07 -7.22 11.63
N LEU A 148 -3.03 -6.61 12.34
CA LEU A 148 -4.17 -5.94 11.71
C LEU A 148 -3.69 -4.75 10.87
N PRO A 149 -4.26 -4.54 9.69
CA PRO A 149 -3.94 -3.37 8.89
C PRO A 149 -4.48 -2.08 9.54
N ASP A 150 -3.73 -0.98 9.42
CA ASP A 150 -4.10 0.34 9.97
C ASP A 150 -5.44 0.86 9.45
N CYS A 151 -5.87 0.41 8.26
CA CYS A 151 -7.15 0.76 7.67
C CYS A 151 -8.36 0.03 8.28
N ALA A 152 -8.15 -0.91 9.21
CA ALA A 152 -9.20 -1.76 9.76
C ALA A 152 -10.38 -0.94 10.34
N ASN A 153 -10.10 -0.06 11.29
CA ASN A 153 -11.13 0.78 11.91
C ASN A 153 -11.89 1.63 10.89
N TYR A 154 -11.15 2.29 9.99
CA TYR A 154 -11.74 3.16 8.98
C TYR A 154 -12.79 2.44 8.14
N PHE A 155 -12.49 1.27 7.60
CA PHE A 155 -13.45 0.55 6.76
C PHE A 155 -14.58 -0.07 7.56
N MET A 156 -14.33 -0.54 8.78
CA MET A 156 -15.38 -1.10 9.65
C MET A 156 -16.41 -0.05 10.08
N GLU A 157 -16.02 1.20 10.23
CA GLU A 157 -16.95 2.31 10.53
C GLU A 157 -17.79 2.75 9.31
N HIS A 158 -17.37 2.40 8.09
CA HIS A 158 -18.01 2.86 6.86
C HIS A 158 -18.74 1.75 6.07
N LEU A 159 -18.96 0.56 6.64
CA LEU A 159 -19.50 -0.62 5.98
C LEU A 159 -20.75 -0.36 5.13
N LYS A 160 -21.74 0.39 5.68
CA LYS A 160 -23.01 0.68 4.98
C LYS A 160 -22.79 1.47 3.69
N ARG A 161 -21.84 2.42 3.71
CA ARG A 161 -21.50 3.24 2.53
C ARG A 161 -20.74 2.40 1.51
N LEU A 162 -19.84 1.55 1.96
CA LEU A 162 -19.04 0.68 1.10
C LEU A 162 -19.88 -0.39 0.38
N ALA A 163 -21.00 -0.80 1.00
CA ALA A 163 -21.93 -1.80 0.46
C ALA A 163 -23.05 -1.20 -0.40
N ASP A 164 -23.05 0.12 -0.64
CA ASP A 164 -24.06 0.74 -1.52
C ASP A 164 -23.83 0.32 -2.97
N VAL A 165 -24.91 -0.01 -3.68
CA VAL A 165 -24.85 -0.45 -5.09
C VAL A 165 -24.25 0.62 -6.02
N ASN A 166 -24.37 1.90 -5.64
CA ASN A 166 -23.82 3.04 -6.38
C ASN A 166 -22.51 3.56 -5.75
N TYR A 167 -21.89 2.78 -4.89
CA TYR A 167 -20.67 3.20 -4.21
C TYR A 167 -19.56 3.61 -5.19
N ILE A 168 -19.10 4.82 -5.02
CA ILE A 168 -17.89 5.33 -5.67
C ILE A 168 -16.91 5.71 -4.57
N PRO A 169 -15.69 5.14 -4.54
CA PRO A 169 -14.70 5.46 -3.53
C PRO A 169 -14.36 6.95 -3.47
N THR A 170 -14.23 7.47 -2.27
CA THR A 170 -13.70 8.81 -2.04
C THR A 170 -12.17 8.80 -2.13
N LYS A 171 -11.55 9.98 -2.23
CA LYS A 171 -10.09 10.12 -2.13
C LYS A 171 -9.55 9.52 -0.83
N GLU A 172 -10.29 9.68 0.25
CA GLU A 172 -9.95 9.15 1.57
C GLU A 172 -10.02 7.62 1.58
N ASP A 173 -11.05 7.01 0.98
CA ASP A 173 -11.12 5.56 0.81
C ASP A 173 -9.90 5.01 0.06
N VAL A 174 -9.48 5.70 -0.99
CA VAL A 174 -8.28 5.32 -1.77
C VAL A 174 -7.02 5.42 -0.92
N LEU A 175 -6.88 6.46 -0.09
CA LEU A 175 -5.71 6.60 0.79
C LEU A 175 -5.63 5.48 1.82
N HIS A 176 -6.76 5.09 2.41
CA HIS A 176 -6.85 3.98 3.35
C HIS A 176 -6.78 2.60 2.68
N ALA A 177 -7.12 2.49 1.38
CA ALA A 177 -7.08 1.22 0.68
C ALA A 177 -5.67 0.63 0.67
N ARG A 178 -5.53 -0.57 1.27
CA ARG A 178 -4.27 -1.31 1.28
C ARG A 178 -4.15 -2.13 0.01
N VAL A 179 -3.22 -1.73 -0.84
CA VAL A 179 -2.83 -2.45 -2.04
C VAL A 179 -1.40 -2.95 -1.86
N ARG A 180 -1.18 -4.24 -2.04
CA ARG A 180 0.18 -4.76 -2.10
C ARG A 180 0.83 -4.32 -3.41
N THR A 181 1.82 -3.43 -3.32
CA THR A 181 2.56 -2.98 -4.50
C THR A 181 3.42 -4.11 -5.04
N THR A 182 3.15 -4.52 -6.26
CA THR A 182 3.97 -5.46 -7.03
C THR A 182 4.57 -4.71 -8.21
N GLY A 183 5.89 -4.84 -8.41
CA GLY A 183 6.58 -4.12 -9.48
C GLY A 183 6.90 -2.68 -9.14
N VAL A 184 6.82 -1.80 -10.15
CA VAL A 184 7.16 -0.37 -10.09
C VAL A 184 5.99 0.44 -10.62
N VAL A 185 5.57 1.44 -9.87
CA VAL A 185 4.57 2.42 -10.29
C VAL A 185 5.23 3.79 -10.36
N GLU A 186 4.95 4.55 -11.40
CA GLU A 186 5.53 5.87 -11.63
C GLU A 186 4.45 6.93 -11.77
N ILE A 187 4.71 8.09 -11.20
CA ILE A 187 3.99 9.33 -11.52
C ILE A 187 4.97 10.43 -11.90
N GLN A 188 4.53 11.31 -12.77
CA GLN A 188 5.27 12.50 -13.18
C GLN A 188 4.47 13.74 -12.79
N PHE A 189 5.13 14.71 -12.15
CA PHE A 189 4.49 15.95 -11.73
C PHE A 189 5.48 17.11 -11.77
N SER A 190 4.96 18.33 -11.78
CA SER A 190 5.75 19.55 -11.67
C SER A 190 5.36 20.32 -10.41
N PRO A 191 6.31 20.96 -9.72
CA PRO A 191 6.01 21.74 -8.53
C PRO A 191 5.05 22.89 -8.85
N VAL A 192 4.13 23.17 -7.92
CA VAL A 192 3.13 24.23 -8.02
C VAL A 192 3.47 25.30 -6.99
N GLY A 193 3.44 26.59 -7.36
CA GLY A 193 3.63 27.72 -6.45
C GLY A 193 4.79 28.65 -6.79
N GLU A 194 5.11 29.55 -5.86
CA GLU A 194 6.09 30.64 -6.04
C GLU A 194 7.55 30.15 -6.23
N ASN A 195 7.86 28.94 -5.74
CA ASN A 195 9.19 28.32 -5.86
C ASN A 195 9.37 27.53 -7.18
N LYS A 196 8.48 27.74 -8.16
CA LYS A 196 8.53 27.07 -9.44
C LYS A 196 9.78 27.51 -10.23
N LYS A 197 10.84 26.69 -10.19
CA LYS A 197 11.88 26.79 -11.20
C LYS A 197 11.26 26.32 -12.52
N SER A 198 11.23 27.19 -13.51
CA SER A 198 10.61 26.92 -14.80
C SER A 198 11.24 25.67 -15.43
N GLY A 199 10.44 24.64 -15.68
CA GLY A 199 10.84 23.46 -16.41
C GLY A 199 11.27 22.25 -15.57
N GLU A 200 11.30 22.31 -14.23
CA GLU A 200 11.57 21.12 -13.41
C GLU A 200 10.39 20.14 -13.44
N VAL A 201 10.71 18.89 -13.70
CA VAL A 201 9.77 17.76 -13.70
C VAL A 201 10.27 16.70 -12.73
N TYR A 202 9.38 16.22 -11.87
CA TYR A 202 9.68 15.14 -10.92
C TYR A 202 9.06 13.86 -11.42
N ARG A 203 9.85 12.79 -11.38
CA ARG A 203 9.38 11.41 -11.59
C ARG A 203 9.52 10.66 -10.29
N LEU A 204 8.40 10.29 -9.68
CA LEU A 204 8.37 9.55 -8.43
C LEU A 204 8.02 8.09 -8.70
N PHE A 205 8.83 7.20 -8.16
CA PHE A 205 8.69 5.76 -8.29
C PHE A 205 8.30 5.14 -6.94
N ASP A 206 7.15 4.43 -6.89
CA ASP A 206 6.78 3.55 -5.78
C ASP A 206 7.11 2.11 -6.14
N VAL A 207 7.77 1.41 -5.23
CA VAL A 207 8.23 0.03 -5.42
C VAL A 207 7.78 -0.86 -4.28
N GLY A 208 7.54 -2.13 -4.55
CA GLY A 208 7.22 -3.11 -3.53
C GLY A 208 8.31 -3.19 -2.46
N GLY A 209 7.93 -3.13 -1.18
CA GLY A 209 8.84 -3.12 -0.04
C GLY A 209 9.10 -4.50 0.57
N GLN A 210 8.33 -5.52 0.21
CA GLN A 210 8.52 -6.87 0.70
C GLN A 210 9.84 -7.46 0.19
N ARG A 211 10.42 -8.42 0.93
CA ARG A 211 11.76 -8.99 0.64
C ARG A 211 11.92 -9.47 -0.80
N ASN A 212 10.91 -10.14 -1.34
CA ASN A 212 10.92 -10.66 -2.72
C ASN A 212 10.88 -9.57 -3.79
N GLU A 213 10.39 -8.36 -3.48
CA GLU A 213 10.32 -7.22 -4.41
C GLU A 213 11.62 -6.40 -4.45
N ARG A 214 12.42 -6.40 -3.38
CA ARG A 214 13.61 -5.54 -3.23
C ARG A 214 14.69 -5.79 -4.29
N ARG A 215 14.77 -7.00 -4.84
CA ARG A 215 15.71 -7.31 -5.93
C ARG A 215 15.49 -6.45 -7.19
N LYS A 216 14.29 -5.86 -7.35
CA LYS A 216 13.94 -4.97 -8.45
C LYS A 216 14.51 -3.56 -8.25
N TRP A 217 14.85 -3.18 -7.04
CA TRP A 217 15.28 -1.83 -6.69
C TRP A 217 16.57 -1.40 -7.36
N ILE A 218 17.53 -2.33 -7.46
CA ILE A 218 18.86 -2.06 -8.02
C ILE A 218 18.79 -1.50 -9.44
N HIS A 219 17.80 -1.92 -10.22
CA HIS A 219 17.60 -1.43 -11.58
C HIS A 219 17.08 0.01 -11.65
N LEU A 220 16.60 0.54 -10.53
CA LEU A 220 16.05 1.89 -10.44
C LEU A 220 17.06 2.89 -9.85
N PHE A 221 18.15 2.42 -9.27
CA PHE A 221 19.11 3.28 -8.58
C PHE A 221 19.91 4.17 -9.53
N GLU A 222 20.03 3.78 -10.80
CA GLU A 222 20.74 4.57 -11.79
C GLU A 222 20.04 5.90 -12.07
N GLY A 223 20.78 7.00 -11.96
CA GLY A 223 20.29 8.34 -12.22
C GLY A 223 19.26 8.84 -11.21
N VAL A 224 19.19 8.26 -10.00
CA VAL A 224 18.32 8.76 -8.92
C VAL A 224 18.85 10.08 -8.39
N THR A 225 17.98 11.10 -8.32
CA THR A 225 18.28 12.39 -7.73
C THR A 225 18.17 12.36 -6.21
N ALA A 226 17.15 11.68 -5.68
CA ALA A 226 16.97 11.51 -4.24
C ALA A 226 16.17 10.24 -3.91
N VAL A 227 16.44 9.69 -2.72
CA VAL A 227 15.67 8.60 -2.11
C VAL A 227 14.85 9.16 -0.95
N ILE A 228 13.56 8.83 -0.93
CA ILE A 228 12.67 9.05 0.20
C ILE A 228 12.49 7.70 0.89
N PHE A 229 13.14 7.54 2.05
CA PHE A 229 13.04 6.30 2.82
C PHE A 229 11.90 6.39 3.84
N CYS A 230 10.92 5.49 3.72
CA CYS A 230 9.76 5.42 4.60
C CYS A 230 9.96 4.34 5.67
N ALA A 231 9.72 4.70 6.92
CA ALA A 231 9.73 3.81 8.07
C ALA A 231 8.49 4.04 8.93
N ALA A 232 7.74 3.00 9.24
CA ALA A 232 6.58 3.07 10.12
C ALA A 232 7.05 2.94 11.58
N ILE A 233 6.96 4.01 12.36
CA ILE A 233 7.39 4.04 13.76
C ILE A 233 6.47 3.22 14.67
N SER A 234 5.23 2.97 14.25
CA SER A 234 4.25 2.12 14.95
C SER A 234 4.59 0.63 14.92
N GLU A 235 5.57 0.21 14.13
CA GLU A 235 5.95 -1.19 13.94
C GLU A 235 6.99 -1.70 14.95
N TYR A 236 7.30 -0.94 15.99
CA TYR A 236 8.36 -1.26 16.96
C TYR A 236 8.13 -2.56 17.74
N ASP A 237 6.87 -2.94 17.95
CA ASP A 237 6.43 -4.15 18.65
C ASP A 237 5.87 -5.24 17.71
N GLN A 238 5.96 -5.03 16.39
CA GLN A 238 5.44 -5.95 15.39
C GLN A 238 6.52 -6.83 14.77
N VAL A 239 6.12 -7.99 14.27
CA VAL A 239 6.96 -8.91 13.52
C VAL A 239 6.62 -8.89 12.02
N LEU A 240 7.54 -9.37 11.17
CA LEU A 240 7.30 -9.45 9.74
C LEU A 240 6.24 -10.50 9.41
N TYR A 241 5.42 -10.22 8.43
CA TYR A 241 4.49 -11.19 7.88
C TYR A 241 5.21 -12.41 7.24
N GLU A 242 6.38 -12.18 6.65
CA GLU A 242 7.19 -13.22 6.01
C GLU A 242 8.09 -13.99 6.99
N ASP A 243 8.24 -13.50 8.23
CA ASP A 243 9.18 -14.07 9.22
C ASP A 243 8.80 -13.61 10.63
N GLU A 244 8.04 -14.41 11.34
CA GLU A 244 7.50 -14.12 12.68
C GLU A 244 8.60 -13.95 13.76
N ASN A 245 9.83 -14.40 13.51
CA ASN A 245 10.95 -14.21 14.42
C ASN A 245 11.67 -12.88 14.20
N ARG A 246 11.24 -12.09 13.22
CA ARG A 246 11.91 -10.86 12.83
C ARG A 246 11.08 -9.63 13.18
N ASN A 247 11.59 -8.80 14.09
CA ASN A 247 10.98 -7.51 14.40
C ASN A 247 11.03 -6.56 13.19
N ARG A 248 9.92 -5.87 12.88
CA ARG A 248 9.76 -5.01 11.70
C ARG A 248 10.66 -3.77 11.75
N MET A 249 10.84 -3.17 12.93
CA MET A 249 11.71 -2.00 13.09
C MET A 249 13.19 -2.37 12.87
N MET A 250 13.63 -3.53 13.36
CA MET A 250 14.99 -4.02 13.13
C MET A 250 15.23 -4.32 11.65
N GLU A 251 14.29 -4.92 10.97
CA GLU A 251 14.35 -5.12 9.51
C GLU A 251 14.45 -3.79 8.77
N THR A 252 13.64 -2.80 9.17
CA THR A 252 13.64 -1.46 8.57
C THR A 252 14.98 -0.76 8.78
N LYS A 253 15.60 -0.86 9.98
CA LYS A 253 16.92 -0.33 10.26
C LYS A 253 17.99 -0.93 9.35
N GLU A 254 18.06 -2.26 9.29
CA GLU A 254 19.04 -2.94 8.45
C GLU A 254 18.86 -2.64 6.96
N LEU A 255 17.60 -2.52 6.52
CA LEU A 255 17.29 -2.13 5.16
C LEU A 255 17.78 -0.71 4.85
N PHE A 256 17.60 0.23 5.79
CA PHE A 256 18.11 1.59 5.66
C PHE A 256 19.63 1.61 5.57
N GLU A 257 20.31 0.89 6.45
CA GLU A 257 21.78 0.77 6.44
C GLU A 257 22.28 0.13 5.12
N TRP A 258 21.52 -0.84 4.59
CA TRP A 258 21.84 -1.45 3.30
C TRP A 258 21.69 -0.44 2.14
N VAL A 259 20.64 0.37 2.14
CA VAL A 259 20.44 1.43 1.13
C VAL A 259 21.59 2.42 1.17
N LEU A 260 21.99 2.90 2.36
CA LEU A 260 23.09 3.85 2.50
C LEU A 260 24.45 3.33 2.00
N LYS A 261 24.64 2.01 2.01
CA LYS A 261 25.88 1.36 1.55
C LYS A 261 25.91 1.10 0.04
N GLN A 262 24.87 1.48 -0.70
CA GLN A 262 24.88 1.28 -2.15
C GLN A 262 25.82 2.26 -2.83
N PRO A 263 26.74 1.80 -3.71
CA PRO A 263 27.76 2.66 -4.34
C PRO A 263 27.18 3.85 -5.11
N CYS A 264 25.96 3.69 -5.65
CA CYS A 264 25.28 4.75 -6.38
C CYS A 264 24.83 5.93 -5.51
N PHE A 265 24.81 5.79 -4.17
CA PHE A 265 24.42 6.84 -3.22
C PHE A 265 25.62 7.42 -2.44
N GLU A 266 26.85 6.94 -2.67
CA GLU A 266 28.05 7.48 -2.00
C GLU A 266 28.44 8.90 -2.46
N VAL A 267 27.82 9.41 -3.52
CA VAL A 267 28.15 10.71 -4.16
C VAL A 267 26.99 11.73 -4.04
N VAL A 268 25.96 11.42 -3.27
CA VAL A 268 24.78 12.28 -3.10
C VAL A 268 24.84 13.06 -1.80
#